data_3216832c4f7ba9e0c950aabf8032e293
#
_entry.id   3216832c4f7ba9e0c950aabf8032e293
#
_cell.length_a   1.000
_cell.length_b   1.000
_cell.length_c   1.000
_cell.angle_alpha   90.00
_cell.angle_beta   90.00
_cell.angle_gamma   90.00
#
_symmetry.space_group_name_H-M   'P 1'
#
loop_
_entity.id
_entity.type
_entity.pdbx_description
1 polymer ?
#
loop_
_entity_poly.entity_id
_entity_poly.type
_entity_poly.pdbx_seq_one_letter_code
_entity_poly.pdbx_strand_id
1 'polypeptide(L)'
;MPGQRYRAARFCHLCGDPLAGRVLSNPEGLTWCMRCQTERPHCKLCHIPLDDGAIARYMSQDATEPALCARCLRVSPRCRTCRTPLVQSWYTFEELLPATPERRYCPTCVRVNPRCDVCRVPVERGSAALDDGQYRCVSCAAEMIADEAAVRALYEDALAICAAVTVEPLRAKPALEVVSRLRMGEIRSSHEHGAAAAQRETTPSPHVVGYFVRERGQATIYVERRLPQSMLIGTLAHEIGHAWQTERAPELRDLLICEGFAEWVAHHALVACELQTLAARSTRREDVYGKGLRRLLLIERAGLRYAVVD
;
A
#
# COMPACT_ATOMS: atom_id res chain seq x y z
N MET A 1 53.51 -44.91 -30.18
CA MET A 1 52.18 -44.48 -30.66
C MET A 1 51.50 -43.74 -29.54
N PRO A 2 51.35 -42.39 -29.57
CA PRO A 2 50.62 -41.68 -28.54
C PRO A 2 49.13 -41.83 -28.81
N GLY A 3 48.36 -42.28 -27.81
CA GLY A 3 46.94 -42.54 -27.88
C GLY A 3 46.16 -41.27 -28.15
N GLN A 4 45.44 -41.27 -29.24
CA GLN A 4 44.39 -40.29 -29.55
C GLN A 4 43.31 -40.37 -28.46
N ARG A 5 43.27 -39.38 -27.58
CA ARG A 5 42.12 -39.18 -26.68
C ARG A 5 40.95 -38.77 -27.55
N TYR A 6 40.01 -39.66 -27.83
CA TYR A 6 38.73 -39.36 -28.38
C TYR A 6 38.04 -38.38 -27.41
N ARG A 7 37.99 -37.11 -27.78
CA ARG A 7 37.08 -36.16 -27.11
C ARG A 7 35.66 -36.64 -27.40
N ALA A 8 34.91 -37.04 -26.37
CA ALA A 8 33.49 -37.34 -26.52
C ALA A 8 32.79 -36.20 -27.26
N ALA A 9 32.06 -36.53 -28.33
CA ALA A 9 31.32 -35.56 -29.10
C ALA A 9 30.36 -34.84 -28.17
N ARG A 10 30.44 -33.50 -28.13
CA ARG A 10 29.49 -32.68 -27.40
C ARG A 10 28.29 -32.44 -28.28
N PHE A 11 27.10 -32.59 -27.78
CA PHE A 11 25.86 -32.37 -28.51
C PHE A 11 25.19 -31.08 -28.04
N CYS A 12 24.48 -30.43 -28.96
CA CYS A 12 23.66 -29.26 -28.66
C CYS A 12 22.47 -29.67 -27.78
N HIS A 13 22.31 -29.07 -26.61
CA HIS A 13 21.22 -29.36 -25.69
C HIS A 13 19.83 -28.97 -26.24
N LEU A 14 19.77 -28.17 -27.31
CA LEU A 14 18.51 -27.67 -27.87
C LEU A 14 18.04 -28.45 -29.12
N CYS A 15 18.94 -28.91 -29.97
CA CYS A 15 18.57 -29.64 -31.19
C CYS A 15 19.12 -31.07 -31.25
N GLY A 16 20.00 -31.44 -30.30
CA GLY A 16 20.63 -32.77 -30.30
C GLY A 16 21.77 -32.98 -31.32
N ASP A 17 22.07 -32.02 -32.22
CA ASP A 17 23.11 -32.13 -33.20
C ASP A 17 24.51 -32.09 -32.57
N PRO A 18 25.49 -32.72 -33.20
CA PRO A 18 26.88 -32.60 -32.77
C PRO A 18 27.37 -31.15 -32.84
N LEU A 19 28.02 -30.67 -31.78
CA LEU A 19 28.56 -29.33 -31.72
C LEU A 19 29.85 -29.25 -32.54
N ALA A 20 29.78 -28.49 -33.65
CA ALA A 20 30.91 -28.16 -34.52
C ALA A 20 31.12 -26.63 -34.54
N GLY A 21 32.37 -26.21 -34.54
CA GLY A 21 32.70 -24.77 -34.59
C GLY A 21 32.50 -24.04 -33.28
N ARG A 22 31.96 -22.84 -33.33
CA ARG A 22 31.71 -21.99 -32.14
C ARG A 22 30.54 -22.53 -31.31
N VAL A 23 30.82 -22.83 -30.07
CA VAL A 23 29.86 -23.35 -29.07
C VAL A 23 29.57 -22.26 -28.08
N LEU A 24 28.31 -22.04 -27.82
CA LEU A 24 27.83 -21.11 -26.80
C LEU A 24 27.40 -21.90 -25.55
N SER A 25 27.55 -21.30 -24.40
CA SER A 25 27.14 -21.92 -23.13
C SER A 25 26.57 -20.87 -22.15
N ASN A 26 25.73 -21.32 -21.23
CA ASN A 26 25.32 -20.52 -20.10
C ASN A 26 26.15 -20.86 -18.84
N PRO A 27 26.03 -20.10 -17.76
CA PRO A 27 26.72 -20.37 -16.49
C PRO A 27 26.40 -21.74 -15.88
N GLU A 28 25.32 -22.38 -16.28
CA GLU A 28 24.90 -23.71 -15.81
C GLU A 28 25.53 -24.87 -16.63
N GLY A 29 26.35 -24.54 -17.63
CA GLY A 29 27.01 -25.52 -18.47
C GLY A 29 26.15 -26.08 -19.61
N LEU A 30 24.95 -25.58 -19.84
CA LEU A 30 24.16 -25.92 -21.04
C LEU A 30 24.85 -25.33 -22.25
N THR A 31 25.06 -26.15 -23.31
CA THR A 31 25.75 -25.75 -24.53
C THR A 31 24.82 -25.83 -25.73
N TRP A 32 24.94 -24.91 -26.68
CA TRP A 32 24.14 -24.90 -27.90
C TRP A 32 24.94 -24.44 -29.11
N CYS A 33 24.47 -24.80 -30.31
CA CYS A 33 25.08 -24.47 -31.57
C CYS A 33 24.66 -23.07 -32.07
N MET A 34 25.39 -22.50 -33.00
CA MET A 34 25.09 -21.19 -33.60
C MET A 34 23.74 -21.18 -34.34
N ARG A 35 23.33 -22.30 -34.95
CA ARG A 35 22.01 -22.40 -35.59
C ARG A 35 20.89 -22.17 -34.56
N CYS A 36 20.93 -22.84 -33.42
CA CYS A 36 19.97 -22.61 -32.37
C CYS A 36 20.01 -21.19 -31.82
N GLN A 37 21.20 -20.56 -31.78
CA GLN A 37 21.32 -19.17 -31.37
C GLN A 37 20.63 -18.20 -32.33
N THR A 38 20.63 -18.49 -33.60
CA THR A 38 20.07 -17.55 -34.63
C THR A 38 18.60 -17.80 -34.94
N GLU A 39 18.17 -19.05 -34.93
CA GLU A 39 16.86 -19.46 -35.42
C GLU A 39 15.78 -19.61 -34.34
N ARG A 40 16.19 -19.87 -33.07
CA ARG A 40 15.22 -20.09 -31.99
C ARG A 40 14.77 -18.78 -31.32
N PRO A 41 13.53 -18.72 -30.86
CA PRO A 41 13.09 -17.64 -29.97
C PRO A 41 13.98 -17.57 -28.72
N HIS A 42 14.20 -16.37 -28.19
CA HIS A 42 15.07 -16.16 -27.04
C HIS A 42 14.27 -15.82 -25.79
N CYS A 43 14.80 -16.25 -24.65
CA CYS A 43 14.29 -15.86 -23.36
C CYS A 43 14.37 -14.33 -23.16
N LYS A 44 13.28 -13.70 -22.80
CA LYS A 44 13.20 -12.24 -22.62
C LYS A 44 14.03 -11.69 -21.45
N LEU A 45 14.50 -12.57 -20.54
CA LEU A 45 15.32 -12.16 -19.38
C LEU A 45 16.82 -12.46 -19.58
N CYS A 46 17.17 -13.68 -19.96
CA CYS A 46 18.58 -14.08 -20.04
C CYS A 46 19.11 -14.24 -21.46
N HIS A 47 18.26 -13.98 -22.47
CA HIS A 47 18.59 -13.98 -23.91
C HIS A 47 19.17 -15.31 -24.43
N ILE A 48 19.03 -16.42 -23.71
CA ILE A 48 19.37 -17.74 -24.22
C ILE A 48 18.27 -18.25 -25.16
N PRO A 49 18.61 -19.06 -26.18
CA PRO A 49 17.59 -19.70 -27.01
C PRO A 49 16.67 -20.61 -26.17
N LEU A 50 15.40 -20.65 -26.51
CA LEU A 50 14.42 -21.48 -25.81
C LEU A 50 14.50 -22.93 -26.26
N ASP A 51 14.30 -23.85 -25.31
CA ASP A 51 14.04 -25.26 -25.60
C ASP A 51 12.61 -25.46 -26.16
N ASP A 52 12.35 -26.66 -26.71
CA ASP A 52 11.05 -26.95 -27.36
C ASP A 52 9.89 -26.86 -26.37
N GLY A 53 10.08 -27.25 -25.11
CA GLY A 53 9.06 -27.14 -24.08
C GLY A 53 8.73 -25.69 -23.72
N ALA A 54 9.74 -24.81 -23.70
CA ALA A 54 9.54 -23.39 -23.48
C ALA A 54 8.86 -22.72 -24.70
N ILE A 55 9.21 -23.13 -25.92
CA ILE A 55 8.57 -22.65 -27.15
C ILE A 55 7.09 -23.11 -27.17
N ALA A 56 6.81 -24.39 -26.92
CA ALA A 56 5.45 -24.90 -26.89
C ALA A 56 4.59 -24.16 -25.86
N ARG A 57 5.12 -23.89 -24.66
CA ARG A 57 4.46 -23.07 -23.65
C ARG A 57 4.15 -21.66 -24.14
N TYR A 58 5.13 -21.01 -24.75
CA TYR A 58 4.96 -19.66 -25.29
C TYR A 58 3.89 -19.60 -26.40
N MET A 59 3.89 -20.57 -27.30
CA MET A 59 2.92 -20.65 -28.39
C MET A 59 1.50 -21.01 -27.92
N SER A 60 1.34 -21.72 -26.80
CA SER A 60 0.04 -22.04 -26.22
C SER A 60 -0.59 -20.90 -25.42
N GLN A 61 0.17 -19.86 -25.11
CA GLN A 61 -0.28 -18.67 -24.41
C GLN A 61 -0.62 -17.59 -25.41
N ASP A 62 -1.77 -16.94 -25.29
CA ASP A 62 -2.27 -15.87 -26.18
C ASP A 62 -1.32 -14.66 -26.30
N ALA A 63 -0.06 -14.85 -26.61
CA ALA A 63 1.01 -13.87 -26.78
C ALA A 63 1.09 -12.77 -25.68
N THR A 64 0.33 -12.92 -24.60
CA THR A 64 0.26 -11.97 -23.49
C THR A 64 1.35 -12.19 -22.45
N GLU A 65 1.92 -13.40 -22.40
CA GLU A 65 3.02 -13.73 -21.50
C GLU A 65 4.38 -13.69 -22.22
N PRO A 66 5.43 -13.27 -21.54
CA PRO A 66 6.77 -13.21 -22.11
C PRO A 66 7.34 -14.60 -22.34
N ALA A 67 8.03 -14.80 -23.47
CA ALA A 67 8.78 -16.03 -23.75
C ALA A 67 9.94 -16.19 -22.77
N LEU A 68 9.87 -17.16 -21.84
CA LEU A 68 10.86 -17.42 -20.81
C LEU A 68 11.36 -18.86 -20.82
N CYS A 69 12.67 -19.06 -20.63
CA CYS A 69 13.21 -20.38 -20.34
C CYS A 69 12.74 -20.88 -18.97
N ALA A 70 12.81 -22.19 -18.74
CA ALA A 70 12.31 -22.82 -17.50
C ALA A 70 12.93 -22.22 -16.23
N ARG A 71 14.23 -21.88 -16.27
CA ARG A 71 14.91 -21.20 -15.16
C ARG A 71 14.32 -19.83 -14.87
N CYS A 72 14.28 -18.95 -15.87
CA CYS A 72 13.76 -17.59 -15.70
C CYS A 72 12.30 -17.60 -15.27
N LEU A 73 11.50 -18.54 -15.76
CA LEU A 73 10.11 -18.72 -15.36
C LEU A 73 9.96 -19.05 -13.86
N ARG A 74 10.91 -19.84 -13.31
CA ARG A 74 10.91 -20.18 -11.87
C ARG A 74 11.30 -19.01 -10.98
N VAL A 75 12.30 -18.23 -11.40
CA VAL A 75 12.87 -17.16 -10.56
C VAL A 75 12.25 -15.78 -10.78
N SER A 76 11.48 -15.60 -11.87
CA SER A 76 10.83 -14.32 -12.14
C SER A 76 9.79 -13.98 -11.09
N PRO A 77 9.81 -12.75 -10.58
CA PRO A 77 8.71 -12.27 -9.76
C PRO A 77 7.40 -12.33 -10.55
N ARG A 78 6.30 -12.57 -9.87
CA ARG A 78 4.98 -12.70 -10.49
C ARG A 78 4.06 -11.57 -10.09
N CYS A 79 3.22 -11.15 -11.02
CA CYS A 79 2.14 -10.22 -10.71
C CYS A 79 1.23 -10.82 -9.63
N ARG A 80 0.98 -10.05 -8.59
CA ARG A 80 0.14 -10.50 -7.47
C ARG A 80 -1.27 -10.90 -7.92
N THR A 81 -1.83 -10.17 -8.89
CA THR A 81 -3.21 -10.38 -9.34
C THR A 81 -3.35 -11.47 -10.40
N CYS A 82 -2.59 -11.41 -11.52
CA CYS A 82 -2.75 -12.34 -12.64
C CYS A 82 -1.71 -13.45 -12.70
N ARG A 83 -0.72 -13.43 -11.79
CA ARG A 83 0.39 -14.40 -11.71
C ARG A 83 1.33 -14.41 -12.92
N THR A 84 1.12 -13.55 -13.89
CA THR A 84 2.03 -13.42 -15.04
C THR A 84 3.44 -13.05 -14.58
N PRO A 85 4.50 -13.66 -15.13
CA PRO A 85 5.88 -13.30 -14.84
C PRO A 85 6.16 -11.84 -15.17
N LEU A 86 6.86 -11.14 -14.28
CA LEU A 86 7.22 -9.74 -14.43
C LEU A 86 8.63 -9.64 -15.02
N VAL A 87 8.72 -9.20 -16.28
CA VAL A 87 9.96 -9.25 -17.07
C VAL A 87 10.55 -7.87 -17.35
N GLN A 88 9.73 -6.89 -17.72
CA GLN A 88 10.21 -5.57 -18.17
C GLN A 88 9.99 -4.49 -17.13
N SER A 89 8.75 -4.29 -16.73
CA SER A 89 8.36 -3.26 -15.77
C SER A 89 7.24 -3.77 -14.90
N TRP A 90 7.21 -3.29 -13.69
CA TRP A 90 6.13 -3.54 -12.73
C TRP A 90 5.98 -2.36 -11.79
N TYR A 91 4.84 -2.30 -11.14
CA TYR A 91 4.55 -1.37 -10.09
C TYR A 91 4.70 -2.06 -8.75
N THR A 92 5.36 -1.38 -7.82
CA THR A 92 5.44 -1.78 -6.42
C THR A 92 4.57 -0.84 -5.61
N PHE A 93 3.74 -1.40 -4.74
CA PHE A 93 2.93 -0.61 -3.81
C PHE A 93 3.49 -0.78 -2.41
N GLU A 94 3.58 0.33 -1.68
CA GLU A 94 3.94 0.30 -0.27
C GLU A 94 2.89 -0.49 0.52
N GLU A 95 3.40 -1.28 1.43
CA GLU A 95 2.56 -2.05 2.33
C GLU A 95 2.01 -1.15 3.43
N LEU A 96 0.73 -1.29 3.72
CA LEU A 96 0.09 -0.62 4.85
C LEU A 96 0.20 -1.42 6.14
N LEU A 97 0.38 -2.73 6.01
CA LEU A 97 0.28 -3.67 7.10
C LEU A 97 1.64 -4.31 7.36
N PRO A 98 2.06 -4.43 8.63
CA PRO A 98 3.28 -5.14 8.96
C PRO A 98 3.22 -6.59 8.44
N ALA A 99 4.35 -7.10 7.95
CA ALA A 99 4.55 -8.48 7.52
C ALA A 99 3.94 -8.92 6.18
N THR A 100 3.50 -8.04 5.30
CA THR A 100 3.16 -8.45 3.94
C THR A 100 4.37 -8.28 2.99
N PRO A 101 4.74 -9.28 2.19
CA PRO A 101 5.85 -9.16 1.25
C PRO A 101 5.58 -8.11 0.17
N GLU A 102 6.64 -7.48 -0.34
CA GLU A 102 6.57 -6.49 -1.42
C GLU A 102 5.62 -6.94 -2.54
N ARG A 103 4.61 -6.13 -2.84
CA ARG A 103 3.56 -6.46 -3.80
C ARG A 103 3.88 -5.87 -5.15
N ARG A 104 4.11 -6.74 -6.13
CA ARG A 104 4.42 -6.38 -7.51
C ARG A 104 3.25 -6.66 -8.43
N TYR A 105 2.96 -5.71 -9.30
CA TYR A 105 1.82 -5.78 -10.23
C TYR A 105 2.26 -5.42 -11.64
N CYS A 106 1.78 -6.16 -12.63
CA CYS A 106 2.01 -5.81 -14.03
C CYS A 106 1.22 -4.55 -14.43
N PRO A 107 1.69 -3.80 -15.45
CA PRO A 107 1.01 -2.59 -15.93
C PRO A 107 -0.46 -2.81 -16.29
N THR A 108 -0.77 -3.96 -16.88
CA THR A 108 -2.15 -4.32 -17.25
C THR A 108 -3.06 -4.40 -16.03
N CYS A 109 -2.66 -5.15 -14.99
CA CYS A 109 -3.47 -5.26 -13.77
C CYS A 109 -3.62 -3.91 -13.06
N VAL A 110 -2.57 -3.09 -13.06
CA VAL A 110 -2.62 -1.74 -12.49
C VAL A 110 -3.66 -0.85 -13.21
N ARG A 111 -3.82 -1.03 -14.51
CA ARG A 111 -4.75 -0.24 -15.32
C ARG A 111 -6.20 -0.74 -15.27
N VAL A 112 -6.42 -2.07 -15.30
CA VAL A 112 -7.76 -2.63 -15.55
C VAL A 112 -8.49 -3.12 -14.30
N ASN A 113 -7.77 -3.38 -13.18
CA ASN A 113 -8.44 -3.86 -11.97
C ASN A 113 -8.89 -2.71 -11.06
N PRO A 114 -10.01 -2.88 -10.34
CA PRO A 114 -10.39 -1.96 -9.27
C PRO A 114 -9.27 -1.79 -8.25
N ARG A 115 -9.30 -0.68 -7.53
CA ARG A 115 -8.33 -0.40 -6.48
C ARG A 115 -8.90 -0.68 -5.11
N CYS A 116 -8.06 -1.23 -4.23
CA CYS A 116 -8.40 -1.29 -2.82
C CYS A 116 -8.59 0.14 -2.30
N ASP A 117 -9.73 0.43 -1.70
CA ASP A 117 -10.03 1.77 -1.19
C ASP A 117 -9.15 2.16 0.01
N VAL A 118 -8.51 1.20 0.66
CA VAL A 118 -7.57 1.43 1.77
C VAL A 118 -6.14 1.64 1.27
N CYS A 119 -5.53 0.63 0.64
CA CYS A 119 -4.11 0.63 0.29
C CYS A 119 -3.82 0.92 -1.19
N ARG A 120 -4.86 1.14 -2.00
CA ARG A 120 -4.80 1.52 -3.42
C ARG A 120 -4.15 0.48 -4.34
N VAL A 121 -3.83 -0.71 -3.86
CA VAL A 121 -3.33 -1.81 -4.71
C VAL A 121 -4.43 -2.31 -5.64
N PRO A 122 -4.08 -2.84 -6.84
CA PRO A 122 -5.05 -3.54 -7.69
C PRO A 122 -5.65 -4.73 -6.95
N VAL A 123 -6.97 -4.85 -6.97
CA VAL A 123 -7.70 -5.92 -6.29
C VAL A 123 -7.66 -7.19 -7.15
N GLU A 124 -7.54 -8.35 -6.52
CA GLU A 124 -7.51 -9.63 -7.21
C GLU A 124 -8.88 -9.94 -7.86
N ARG A 125 -8.87 -10.71 -8.96
CA ARG A 125 -10.11 -11.18 -9.59
C ARG A 125 -10.90 -12.04 -8.59
N GLY A 126 -12.18 -11.78 -8.46
CA GLY A 126 -13.04 -12.49 -7.52
C GLY A 126 -13.11 -11.89 -6.11
N SER A 127 -12.35 -10.83 -5.81
CA SER A 127 -12.59 -10.05 -4.60
C SER A 127 -13.97 -9.41 -4.69
N ALA A 128 -14.81 -9.64 -3.68
CA ALA A 128 -16.13 -9.05 -3.64
C ALA A 128 -16.05 -7.55 -3.40
N ALA A 129 -16.85 -6.79 -4.12
CA ALA A 129 -17.16 -5.43 -3.72
C ALA A 129 -17.93 -5.48 -2.39
N LEU A 130 -17.69 -4.53 -1.50
CA LEU A 130 -18.52 -4.33 -0.32
C LEU A 130 -19.89 -3.76 -0.74
N ASP A 131 -20.88 -3.84 0.16
CA ASP A 131 -22.27 -3.41 -0.09
C ASP A 131 -22.39 -1.96 -0.59
N ASP A 132 -21.40 -1.13 -0.31
CA ASP A 132 -21.30 0.28 -0.70
C ASP A 132 -20.45 0.52 -1.95
N GLY A 133 -20.13 -0.54 -2.70
CA GLY A 133 -19.31 -0.49 -3.92
C GLY A 133 -17.82 -0.33 -3.68
N GLN A 134 -17.36 -0.37 -2.44
CA GLN A 134 -15.93 -0.34 -2.13
C GLN A 134 -15.26 -1.69 -2.41
N TYR A 135 -13.97 -1.63 -2.70
CA TYR A 135 -13.13 -2.82 -2.90
C TYR A 135 -12.08 -2.93 -1.80
N ARG A 136 -11.85 -4.13 -1.31
CA ARG A 136 -10.77 -4.46 -0.37
C ARG A 136 -9.86 -5.53 -0.94
N CYS A 137 -8.55 -5.34 -0.87
CA CYS A 137 -7.61 -6.44 -1.12
C CYS A 137 -7.64 -7.43 0.04
N VAL A 138 -7.17 -8.65 -0.21
CA VAL A 138 -7.20 -9.75 0.78
C VAL A 138 -6.63 -9.34 2.14
N SER A 139 -5.51 -8.62 2.16
CA SER A 139 -4.88 -8.19 3.43
C SER A 139 -5.71 -7.16 4.18
N CYS A 140 -6.23 -6.13 3.48
CA CYS A 140 -7.09 -5.14 4.12
C CYS A 140 -8.43 -5.73 4.58
N ALA A 141 -8.94 -6.74 3.85
CA ALA A 141 -10.15 -7.45 4.25
C ALA A 141 -9.92 -8.34 5.49
N ALA A 142 -8.75 -8.94 5.64
CA ALA A 142 -8.41 -9.80 6.77
C ALA A 142 -8.31 -9.03 8.11
N GLU A 143 -7.96 -7.74 8.06
CA GLU A 143 -7.88 -6.88 9.24
C GLU A 143 -9.12 -6.01 9.47
N MET A 144 -10.14 -6.18 8.65
CA MET A 144 -11.35 -5.37 8.68
C MET A 144 -12.15 -5.66 9.96
N ILE A 145 -12.49 -4.61 10.69
CA ILE A 145 -13.37 -4.71 11.85
C ILE A 145 -14.80 -4.44 11.41
N ALA A 146 -15.63 -5.46 11.54
CA ALA A 146 -17.06 -5.37 11.22
C ALA A 146 -17.94 -5.16 12.46
N ASP A 147 -17.46 -5.54 13.62
CA ASP A 147 -18.19 -5.45 14.89
C ASP A 147 -18.03 -4.06 15.54
N GLU A 148 -19.15 -3.39 15.80
CA GLU A 148 -19.16 -2.08 16.45
C GLU A 148 -18.63 -2.14 17.88
N ALA A 149 -18.83 -3.22 18.63
CA ALA A 149 -18.29 -3.35 19.98
C ALA A 149 -16.76 -3.35 19.96
N ALA A 150 -16.16 -4.03 18.97
CA ALA A 150 -14.72 -4.00 18.77
C ALA A 150 -14.21 -2.60 18.36
N VAL A 151 -14.96 -1.85 17.53
CA VAL A 151 -14.63 -0.45 17.21
C VAL A 151 -14.66 0.43 18.47
N ARG A 152 -15.67 0.24 19.32
CA ARG A 152 -15.79 0.99 20.58
C ARG A 152 -14.66 0.65 21.57
N ALA A 153 -14.26 -0.61 21.68
CA ALA A 153 -13.11 -1.01 22.49
C ALA A 153 -11.82 -0.33 22.01
N LEU A 154 -11.55 -0.33 20.70
CA LEU A 154 -10.40 0.39 20.15
C LEU A 154 -10.46 1.90 20.35
N TYR A 155 -11.66 2.47 20.42
CA TYR A 155 -11.82 3.88 20.74
C TYR A 155 -11.42 4.20 22.18
N GLU A 156 -11.77 3.34 23.16
CA GLU A 156 -11.31 3.50 24.54
C GLU A 156 -9.78 3.40 24.63
N ASP A 157 -9.20 2.43 23.95
CA ASP A 157 -7.75 2.29 23.90
C ASP A 157 -7.08 3.51 23.27
N ALA A 158 -7.63 4.04 22.16
CA ALA A 158 -7.13 5.24 21.51
C ALA A 158 -7.22 6.47 22.42
N LEU A 159 -8.30 6.64 23.16
CA LEU A 159 -8.43 7.72 24.16
C LEU A 159 -7.34 7.64 25.23
N ALA A 160 -7.09 6.44 25.77
CA ALA A 160 -6.06 6.23 26.77
C ALA A 160 -4.66 6.55 26.24
N ILE A 161 -4.34 6.08 25.03
CA ILE A 161 -3.06 6.36 24.35
C ILE A 161 -2.92 7.86 24.09
N CYS A 162 -3.94 8.51 23.53
CA CYS A 162 -3.91 9.93 23.21
C CYS A 162 -3.73 10.79 24.50
N ALA A 163 -4.38 10.41 25.60
CA ALA A 163 -4.19 11.08 26.90
C ALA A 163 -2.72 10.98 27.37
N ALA A 164 -2.07 9.85 27.17
CA ALA A 164 -0.64 9.69 27.49
C ALA A 164 0.26 10.52 26.57
N VAL A 165 -0.07 10.61 25.28
CA VAL A 165 0.68 11.39 24.29
C VAL A 165 0.55 12.89 24.53
N THR A 166 -0.65 13.39 24.80
CA THR A 166 -0.92 14.82 25.01
C THR A 166 -0.66 15.30 26.44
N VAL A 167 -0.30 14.36 27.35
CA VAL A 167 -0.08 14.61 28.80
C VAL A 167 -1.34 15.01 29.55
N GLU A 168 -2.34 15.56 28.87
CA GLU A 168 -3.61 15.98 29.45
C GLU A 168 -4.77 15.28 28.73
N PRO A 169 -5.64 14.58 29.47
CA PRO A 169 -6.82 13.97 28.87
C PRO A 169 -7.83 15.02 28.40
N LEU A 170 -8.73 14.61 27.52
CA LEU A 170 -9.90 15.39 27.16
C LEU A 170 -10.78 15.64 28.41
N ARG A 171 -11.34 16.84 28.51
CA ARG A 171 -12.28 17.22 29.58
C ARG A 171 -13.62 16.50 29.44
N ALA A 172 -14.03 16.30 28.17
CA ALA A 172 -15.25 15.59 27.85
C ALA A 172 -14.97 14.57 26.72
N LYS A 173 -15.39 13.34 26.92
CA LYS A 173 -15.26 12.27 25.94
C LYS A 173 -16.21 12.54 24.76
N PRO A 174 -15.73 12.66 23.50
CA PRO A 174 -16.59 12.74 22.33
C PRO A 174 -17.47 11.49 22.15
N ALA A 175 -18.66 11.66 21.65
CA ALA A 175 -19.48 10.53 21.19
C ALA A 175 -18.78 9.88 19.98
N LEU A 176 -18.91 8.55 19.86
CA LEU A 176 -18.42 7.82 18.68
C LEU A 176 -19.60 7.29 17.88
N GLU A 177 -19.62 7.63 16.57
CA GLU A 177 -20.57 7.10 15.60
C GLU A 177 -19.85 6.37 14.46
N VAL A 178 -20.25 5.10 14.22
CA VAL A 178 -19.75 4.27 13.13
C VAL A 178 -20.73 4.40 11.96
N VAL A 179 -20.26 4.97 10.85
CA VAL A 179 -21.14 5.35 9.74
C VAL A 179 -20.72 4.66 8.42
N SER A 180 -21.65 4.60 7.46
CA SER A 180 -21.32 4.21 6.10
C SER A 180 -20.55 5.32 5.37
N ARG A 181 -19.85 4.95 4.29
CA ARG A 181 -19.17 5.92 3.41
C ARG A 181 -20.11 7.01 2.87
N LEU A 182 -21.31 6.61 2.48
CA LEU A 182 -22.33 7.54 2.00
C LEU A 182 -22.70 8.55 3.10
N ARG A 183 -22.97 8.06 4.30
CA ARG A 183 -23.32 8.91 5.45
C ARG A 183 -22.16 9.81 5.87
N MET A 184 -20.91 9.35 5.79
CA MET A 184 -19.73 10.20 6.01
C MET A 184 -19.69 11.38 5.02
N GLY A 185 -19.98 11.11 3.74
CA GLY A 185 -20.07 12.16 2.72
C GLY A 185 -21.17 13.19 3.00
N GLU A 186 -22.35 12.77 3.46
CA GLU A 186 -23.46 13.65 3.84
C GLU A 186 -23.09 14.54 5.04
N ILE A 187 -22.52 13.94 6.08
CA ILE A 187 -22.07 14.64 7.29
C ILE A 187 -21.07 15.75 6.90
N ARG A 188 -20.03 15.39 6.15
CA ARG A 188 -19.05 16.37 5.68
C ARG A 188 -19.71 17.51 4.90
N SER A 189 -20.55 17.17 3.93
CA SER A 189 -21.21 18.18 3.10
C SER A 189 -22.05 19.14 3.93
N SER A 190 -22.75 18.67 4.96
CA SER A 190 -23.57 19.53 5.84
C SER A 190 -22.75 20.52 6.67
N HIS A 191 -21.54 20.13 7.10
CA HIS A 191 -20.66 20.96 7.93
C HIS A 191 -19.73 21.89 7.11
N GLU A 192 -19.33 21.48 5.91
CA GLU A 192 -18.44 22.25 5.05
C GLU A 192 -19.14 23.45 4.36
N HIS A 193 -20.44 23.41 4.18
CA HIS A 193 -21.20 24.51 3.59
C HIS A 193 -21.21 25.79 4.46
N GLY A 194 -20.81 25.70 5.72
CA GLY A 194 -20.75 26.83 6.65
C GLY A 194 -19.43 27.61 6.70
N ALA A 195 -18.30 27.06 6.28
CA ALA A 195 -17.00 27.66 6.57
C ALA A 195 -16.00 27.77 5.39
N ALA A 196 -16.10 27.00 4.32
CA ALA A 196 -15.02 26.87 3.33
C ALA A 196 -15.45 26.71 1.86
N ALA A 197 -16.63 27.16 1.47
CA ALA A 197 -17.10 27.08 0.08
C ALA A 197 -16.27 27.93 -0.91
N ALA A 198 -15.38 28.78 -0.45
CA ALA A 198 -14.70 29.79 -1.26
C ALA A 198 -13.33 29.37 -1.85
N GLN A 199 -12.77 28.21 -1.52
CA GLN A 199 -11.39 27.83 -1.93
C GLN A 199 -11.24 26.40 -2.44
N ARG A 200 -12.26 25.79 -3.04
CA ARG A 200 -12.10 24.47 -3.64
C ARG A 200 -11.84 24.51 -5.13
N GLU A 201 -10.60 24.24 -5.49
CA GLU A 201 -10.25 23.72 -6.79
C GLU A 201 -10.95 22.37 -7.03
N THR A 202 -11.28 22.10 -8.30
CA THR A 202 -12.03 20.96 -8.83
C THR A 202 -11.36 19.59 -8.68
N THR A 203 -10.57 19.36 -7.65
CA THR A 203 -10.01 18.03 -7.34
C THR A 203 -11.02 17.19 -6.57
N PRO A 204 -11.20 15.90 -6.93
CA PRO A 204 -12.05 15.00 -6.15
C PRO A 204 -11.60 15.03 -4.69
N SER A 205 -12.51 15.39 -3.80
CA SER A 205 -12.23 15.44 -2.37
C SER A 205 -11.63 14.09 -1.91
N PRO A 206 -10.48 14.07 -1.24
CA PRO A 206 -9.90 12.83 -0.78
C PRO A 206 -10.90 12.06 0.10
N HIS A 207 -10.92 10.74 -0.05
CA HIS A 207 -11.78 9.89 0.75
C HIS A 207 -11.44 10.03 2.24
N VAL A 208 -12.35 10.61 3.01
CA VAL A 208 -12.22 10.82 4.45
C VAL A 208 -12.88 9.65 5.16
N VAL A 209 -12.14 9.03 6.07
CA VAL A 209 -12.58 7.84 6.82
C VAL A 209 -12.86 8.13 8.29
N GLY A 210 -12.49 9.33 8.77
CA GLY A 210 -12.80 9.88 10.07
C GLY A 210 -13.22 11.34 9.95
N TYR A 211 -14.03 11.84 10.88
CA TYR A 211 -14.43 13.23 10.90
C TYR A 211 -14.89 13.66 12.30
N PHE A 212 -14.25 14.69 12.84
CA PHE A 212 -14.62 15.28 14.13
C PHE A 212 -15.55 16.48 13.91
N VAL A 213 -16.60 16.55 14.73
CA VAL A 213 -17.56 17.68 14.73
C VAL A 213 -17.81 18.12 16.16
N ARG A 214 -17.91 19.44 16.37
CA ARG A 214 -18.40 20.01 17.61
C ARG A 214 -19.55 20.97 17.29
N GLU A 215 -20.74 20.61 17.72
CA GLU A 215 -21.94 21.39 17.56
C GLU A 215 -22.67 21.59 18.88
N ARG A 216 -23.09 22.82 19.17
CA ARG A 216 -23.88 23.16 20.36
C ARG A 216 -23.31 22.61 21.67
N GLY A 217 -21.97 22.55 21.75
CA GLY A 217 -21.27 22.01 22.91
C GLY A 217 -21.08 20.48 22.93
N GLN A 218 -21.70 19.75 22.02
CA GLN A 218 -21.53 18.31 21.88
C GLN A 218 -20.42 17.99 20.86
N ALA A 219 -19.50 17.13 21.25
CA ALA A 219 -18.41 16.64 20.41
C ALA A 219 -18.72 15.23 19.92
N THR A 220 -18.56 14.98 18.63
CA THR A 220 -18.81 13.68 18.01
C THR A 220 -17.67 13.34 17.03
N ILE A 221 -17.17 12.13 17.12
CA ILE A 221 -16.22 11.54 16.17
C ILE A 221 -16.99 10.55 15.31
N TYR A 222 -16.97 10.75 14.03
CA TYR A 222 -17.52 9.83 13.04
C TYR A 222 -16.37 9.01 12.45
N VAL A 223 -16.54 7.68 12.34
CA VAL A 223 -15.60 6.80 11.66
C VAL A 223 -16.32 5.93 10.65
N GLU A 224 -15.69 5.69 9.52
CA GLU A 224 -16.23 4.79 8.51
C GLU A 224 -16.22 3.35 9.00
N ARG A 225 -17.30 2.63 8.79
CA ARG A 225 -17.40 1.20 9.12
C ARG A 225 -16.44 0.35 8.29
N ARG A 226 -16.05 -0.82 8.81
CA ARG A 226 -15.24 -1.81 8.07
C ARG A 226 -13.86 -1.30 7.67
N LEU A 227 -13.25 -0.47 8.52
CA LEU A 227 -11.84 -0.12 8.36
C LEU A 227 -10.95 -1.25 8.89
N PRO A 228 -9.75 -1.45 8.30
CA PRO A 228 -8.72 -2.26 8.94
C PRO A 228 -8.37 -1.71 10.32
N GLN A 229 -8.10 -2.59 11.28
CA GLN A 229 -7.79 -2.22 12.66
C GLN A 229 -6.67 -1.18 12.75
N SER A 230 -5.59 -1.42 12.02
CA SER A 230 -4.43 -0.54 11.99
C SER A 230 -4.78 0.88 11.49
N MET A 231 -5.65 0.98 10.49
CA MET A 231 -6.11 2.26 9.97
C MET A 231 -7.09 2.95 10.93
N LEU A 232 -7.96 2.17 11.57
CA LEU A 232 -8.93 2.69 12.53
C LEU A 232 -8.24 3.34 13.73
N ILE A 233 -7.18 2.73 14.28
CA ILE A 233 -6.38 3.31 15.38
C ILE A 233 -5.85 4.69 15.00
N GLY A 234 -5.18 4.79 13.83
CA GLY A 234 -4.65 6.07 13.36
C GLY A 234 -5.74 7.12 13.13
N THR A 235 -6.88 6.71 12.56
CA THR A 235 -8.03 7.59 12.32
C THR A 235 -8.63 8.09 13.65
N LEU A 236 -8.90 7.20 14.59
CA LEU A 236 -9.45 7.58 15.91
C LEU A 236 -8.51 8.54 16.64
N ALA A 237 -7.21 8.27 16.65
CA ALA A 237 -6.22 9.13 17.30
C ALA A 237 -6.14 10.51 16.64
N HIS A 238 -6.26 10.59 15.31
CA HIS A 238 -6.31 11.86 14.57
C HIS A 238 -7.54 12.70 14.99
N GLU A 239 -8.73 12.10 15.01
CA GLU A 239 -9.96 12.79 15.37
C GLU A 239 -9.99 13.18 16.86
N ILE A 240 -9.41 12.37 17.73
CA ILE A 240 -9.18 12.72 19.15
C ILE A 240 -8.24 13.93 19.27
N GLY A 241 -7.21 14.01 18.39
CA GLY A 241 -6.33 15.17 18.29
C GLY A 241 -7.12 16.46 18.01
N HIS A 242 -8.05 16.44 17.05
CA HIS A 242 -8.93 17.57 16.78
C HIS A 242 -9.87 17.91 17.94
N ALA A 243 -10.40 16.89 18.63
CA ALA A 243 -11.21 17.11 19.83
C ALA A 243 -10.39 17.83 20.93
N TRP A 244 -9.15 17.39 21.16
CA TRP A 244 -8.24 18.01 22.12
C TRP A 244 -7.91 19.47 21.77
N GLN A 245 -7.59 19.76 20.49
CA GLN A 245 -7.35 21.13 20.01
C GLN A 245 -8.54 22.03 20.24
N THR A 246 -9.74 21.55 19.92
CA THR A 246 -10.98 22.33 20.08
C THR A 246 -11.24 22.70 21.53
N GLU A 247 -10.79 21.86 22.49
CA GLU A 247 -10.92 22.16 23.93
C GLU A 247 -9.83 23.11 24.45
N ARG A 248 -8.63 23.05 23.92
CA ARG A 248 -7.45 23.74 24.45
C ARG A 248 -7.07 24.98 23.67
N ALA A 249 -7.33 25.00 22.38
CA ALA A 249 -7.01 26.10 21.48
C ALA A 249 -8.18 26.37 20.53
N PRO A 250 -9.38 26.76 21.03
CA PRO A 250 -10.59 26.91 20.20
C PRO A 250 -10.48 27.97 19.11
N GLU A 251 -9.53 28.91 19.25
CA GLU A 251 -9.29 29.97 18.26
C GLU A 251 -8.26 29.60 17.19
N LEU A 252 -7.62 28.42 17.30
CA LEU A 252 -6.63 27.97 16.32
C LEU A 252 -7.30 27.69 14.97
N ARG A 253 -6.79 28.32 13.90
CA ARG A 253 -7.34 28.21 12.54
C ARG A 253 -6.29 27.87 11.49
N ASP A 254 -5.01 27.87 11.87
CA ASP A 254 -3.94 27.49 10.94
C ASP A 254 -4.04 26.00 10.61
N LEU A 255 -4.40 25.70 9.36
CA LEU A 255 -4.63 24.34 8.89
C LEU A 255 -3.37 23.46 9.03
N LEU A 256 -2.18 24.03 8.81
CA LEU A 256 -0.92 23.28 8.94
C LEU A 256 -0.66 22.85 10.39
N ILE A 257 -1.01 23.71 11.35
CA ILE A 257 -0.86 23.40 12.77
C ILE A 257 -1.97 22.45 13.22
N CYS A 258 -3.21 22.69 12.83
CA CYS A 258 -4.34 21.83 13.21
C CYS A 258 -4.16 20.39 12.72
N GLU A 259 -3.96 20.22 11.42
CA GLU A 259 -3.80 18.88 10.82
C GLU A 259 -2.46 18.25 11.23
N GLY A 260 -1.41 19.07 11.36
CA GLY A 260 -0.12 18.60 11.84
C GLY A 260 -0.17 18.03 13.24
N PHE A 261 -0.89 18.67 14.15
CA PHE A 261 -1.05 18.19 15.53
C PHE A 261 -1.91 16.90 15.58
N ALA A 262 -3.03 16.88 14.89
CA ALA A 262 -3.88 15.69 14.82
C ALA A 262 -3.07 14.49 14.27
N GLU A 263 -2.28 14.72 13.21
CA GLU A 263 -1.41 13.69 12.65
C GLU A 263 -0.24 13.32 13.56
N TRP A 264 0.26 14.25 14.40
CA TRP A 264 1.27 13.97 15.41
C TRP A 264 0.71 13.06 16.52
N VAL A 265 -0.50 13.31 17.00
CA VAL A 265 -1.20 12.42 17.94
C VAL A 265 -1.39 11.03 17.33
N ALA A 266 -1.85 10.96 16.07
CA ALA A 266 -2.02 9.71 15.34
C ALA A 266 -0.69 8.96 15.15
N HIS A 267 0.39 9.67 14.83
CA HIS A 267 1.73 9.09 14.68
C HIS A 267 2.19 8.41 15.96
N HIS A 268 2.09 9.08 17.10
CA HIS A 268 2.49 8.52 18.39
C HIS A 268 1.58 7.36 18.83
N ALA A 269 0.29 7.44 18.54
CA ALA A 269 -0.64 6.32 18.81
C ALA A 269 -0.27 5.09 17.96
N LEU A 270 0.06 5.27 16.68
CA LEU A 270 0.52 4.18 15.82
C LEU A 270 1.84 3.57 16.32
N VAL A 271 2.79 4.40 16.78
CA VAL A 271 4.05 3.91 17.36
C VAL A 271 3.79 3.12 18.65
N ALA A 272 2.92 3.59 19.52
CA ALA A 272 2.54 2.91 20.75
C ALA A 272 1.87 1.55 20.50
N CYS A 273 1.16 1.41 19.37
CA CYS A 273 0.55 0.16 18.91
C CYS A 273 1.47 -0.71 18.02
N GLU A 274 2.78 -0.44 17.98
CA GLU A 274 3.76 -1.18 17.17
C GLU A 274 3.51 -1.13 15.65
N LEU A 275 2.83 -0.08 15.16
CA LEU A 275 2.48 0.15 13.76
C LEU A 275 3.46 1.12 13.06
N GLN A 276 4.78 0.92 13.25
CA GLN A 276 5.85 1.84 12.82
C GLN A 276 5.82 2.11 11.31
N THR A 277 5.43 1.13 10.49
CA THR A 277 5.34 1.30 9.03
C THR A 277 4.29 2.35 8.64
N LEU A 278 3.13 2.34 9.31
CA LEU A 278 2.08 3.34 9.10
C LEU A 278 2.51 4.72 9.63
N ALA A 279 3.09 4.77 10.82
CA ALA A 279 3.63 5.99 11.39
C ALA A 279 4.70 6.63 10.48
N ALA A 280 5.64 5.84 9.95
CA ALA A 280 6.64 6.30 9.00
C ALA A 280 6.05 6.75 7.66
N ARG A 281 4.91 6.19 7.22
CA ARG A 281 4.22 6.63 6.00
C ARG A 281 3.65 8.03 6.15
N SER A 282 3.04 8.35 7.29
CA SER A 282 2.54 9.70 7.58
C SER A 282 3.63 10.76 7.44
N THR A 283 4.85 10.48 7.89
CA THR A 283 5.97 11.42 7.77
C THR A 283 6.43 11.68 6.33
N ARG A 284 6.11 10.80 5.38
CA ARG A 284 6.49 10.93 3.95
C ARG A 284 5.45 11.65 3.10
N ARG A 285 4.29 11.98 3.65
CA ARG A 285 3.25 12.74 2.93
C ARG A 285 3.73 14.15 2.61
N GLU A 286 3.42 14.63 1.39
CA GLU A 286 3.80 15.98 0.94
C GLU A 286 2.66 17.00 1.07
N ASP A 287 1.51 16.58 1.58
CA ASP A 287 0.36 17.42 1.88
C ASP A 287 0.50 18.15 3.24
N VAL A 288 -0.53 18.87 3.62
CA VAL A 288 -0.61 19.65 4.88
C VAL A 288 -0.40 18.76 6.10
N TYR A 289 -0.90 17.55 6.10
CA TYR A 289 -0.78 16.56 7.18
C TYR A 289 0.68 16.18 7.44
N GLY A 290 1.36 15.69 6.41
CA GLY A 290 2.77 15.26 6.54
C GLY A 290 3.72 16.43 6.79
N LYS A 291 3.48 17.60 6.20
CA LYS A 291 4.30 18.80 6.45
C LYS A 291 4.14 19.28 7.90
N GLY A 292 2.91 19.34 8.39
CA GLY A 292 2.61 19.67 9.77
C GLY A 292 3.25 18.69 10.76
N LEU A 293 3.05 17.38 10.53
CA LEU A 293 3.66 16.32 11.35
C LEU A 293 5.19 16.48 11.43
N ARG A 294 5.87 16.60 10.28
CA ARG A 294 7.34 16.77 10.28
C ARG A 294 7.79 17.98 11.09
N ARG A 295 7.06 19.10 10.99
CA ARG A 295 7.36 20.30 11.78
C ARG A 295 7.26 20.03 13.29
N LEU A 296 6.22 19.34 13.71
CA LEU A 296 6.00 19.02 15.11
C LEU A 296 7.01 18.01 15.65
N LEU A 297 7.37 17.00 14.88
CA LEU A 297 8.44 16.05 15.25
C LEU A 297 9.81 16.74 15.36
N LEU A 298 10.09 17.80 14.60
CA LEU A 298 11.30 18.60 14.74
C LEU A 298 11.30 19.41 16.05
N ILE A 299 10.17 20.03 16.41
CA ILE A 299 9.98 20.77 17.66
C ILE A 299 10.18 19.84 18.86
N GLU A 300 9.57 18.67 18.83
CA GLU A 300 9.71 17.64 19.85
C GLU A 300 11.15 17.18 20.05
N ARG A 301 11.89 16.90 18.94
CA ARG A 301 13.31 16.53 18.98
C ARG A 301 14.20 17.63 19.55
N ALA A 302 13.81 18.90 19.38
CA ALA A 302 14.50 20.02 19.98
C ALA A 302 14.22 20.19 21.48
N GLY A 303 13.44 19.30 22.10
CA GLY A 303 13.08 19.35 23.51
C GLY A 303 12.07 20.45 23.86
N LEU A 304 11.51 21.11 22.84
CA LEU A 304 10.47 22.10 23.03
C LEU A 304 9.13 21.35 23.19
N ARG A 305 8.61 21.34 24.40
CA ARG A 305 7.22 20.90 24.65
C ARG A 305 6.27 21.94 24.06
N TYR A 306 5.10 21.49 23.59
CA TYR A 306 4.05 22.39 23.11
C TYR A 306 3.73 23.40 24.22
N ALA A 307 4.25 24.61 24.12
CA ALA A 307 3.56 25.74 24.68
C ALA A 307 2.36 25.95 23.77
N VAL A 308 1.14 25.68 24.25
CA VAL A 308 -0.04 26.31 23.69
C VAL A 308 0.29 27.79 23.72
N VAL A 309 0.42 28.39 22.53
CA VAL A 309 0.71 29.81 22.44
C VAL A 309 -0.50 30.51 23.03
N ASP A 310 -0.32 31.09 24.23
CA ASP A 310 -1.28 31.99 24.83
C ASP A 310 -1.54 33.20 23.92
#